data_eeadbe46919eab9a322289a019822cd5
#
_entry.id   eeadbe46919eab9a322289a019822cd5
#
_cell.length_a   1.000
_cell.length_b   1.000
_cell.length_c   1.000
_cell.angle_alpha   90.00
_cell.angle_beta   90.00
_cell.angle_gamma   90.00
#
_symmetry.space_group_name_H-M   'P 1'
#
loop_
_entity.id
_entity.type
_entity.pdbx_description
1 polymer ?
#
loop_
_entity_poly.entity_id
_entity_poly.type
_entity_poly.pdbx_seq_one_letter_code
_entity_poly.pdbx_strand_id
1 'polypeptide(L)'
;SISLVGDSPDTERNTAKKRLISGEIRFIFVVDIYNEGVDIPAVNTVLFLRPTESLTIFLQQLGRGLRLADNKECLTVLDFIGQANKKYNFEEKFAALLSNTNHSVQYELKNGFVSVPKGCYIQLEKKAAQHILDNIKSSFSNKSGLISRISTFEEDSDLPLNLSNFAGYYHLDIRTIYSKFSFSRLSVLAGVKADFDEEVEDVLTRAFARIVAIDSRRWISFLLDILPRLDNVDFSALGAVEQRMLQMFYITVWQKAAEDWNSDEVLENLYSLADSPVMLSELIELLQYNYSRIDFIDEPVELGFDCPLDLHCTYTRDQLLVALDYMTPSNIREGVKWLPEKQLDVLLVTLNKSDKDYSPTTMYKDYSINESLFHWQSQSTTSDISPTGQRYIHHRQRGSQVLLFVREFKTDIAGTAPYTFLGTADYLRHTGSRPMNIIWRLNRPIPAKFIKKTNKLIVG
;
A
#
# COMPACT_ATOMS: atom_id res chain seq x y z
N SER A 1 -8.45 39.10 -25.02
CA SER A 1 -8.84 38.79 -23.63
C SER A 1 -9.66 39.94 -23.03
N ILE A 2 -10.44 39.61 -22.00
CA ILE A 2 -11.20 40.55 -21.18
C ILE A 2 -11.10 40.13 -19.71
N SER A 3 -11.13 41.09 -18.78
CA SER A 3 -11.22 40.83 -17.34
C SER A 3 -12.58 41.27 -16.82
N LEU A 4 -13.20 40.41 -16.00
CA LEU A 4 -14.48 40.70 -15.37
C LEU A 4 -14.30 40.57 -13.85
N VAL A 5 -14.89 41.49 -13.10
CA VAL A 5 -14.87 41.54 -11.64
C VAL A 5 -16.26 41.53 -11.05
N GLY A 6 -16.43 41.33 -9.74
CA GLY A 6 -17.72 41.24 -9.09
C GLY A 6 -18.72 42.33 -9.48
N ASP A 7 -18.23 43.56 -9.67
CA ASP A 7 -19.04 44.73 -10.01
C ASP A 7 -19.25 44.93 -11.54
N SER A 8 -18.73 44.02 -12.39
CA SER A 8 -18.94 44.11 -13.85
C SER A 8 -20.41 43.98 -14.20
N PRO A 9 -21.00 44.89 -15.02
CA PRO A 9 -22.41 44.88 -15.42
C PRO A 9 -22.78 43.58 -16.19
N ASP A 10 -24.01 43.14 -16.09
CA ASP A 10 -24.49 41.95 -16.80
C ASP A 10 -24.40 42.08 -18.33
N THR A 11 -24.53 43.28 -18.85
CA THR A 11 -24.34 43.59 -20.29
C THR A 11 -22.92 43.28 -20.75
N GLU A 12 -21.91 43.61 -19.94
CA GLU A 12 -20.51 43.33 -20.21
C GLU A 12 -20.21 41.83 -20.11
N ARG A 13 -20.76 41.18 -19.09
CA ARG A 13 -20.62 39.70 -18.89
C ARG A 13 -21.22 38.95 -20.09
N ASN A 14 -22.42 39.32 -20.54
CA ASN A 14 -23.07 38.70 -21.69
C ASN A 14 -22.32 38.96 -23.00
N THR A 15 -21.77 40.17 -23.17
CA THR A 15 -20.96 40.53 -24.33
C THR A 15 -19.65 39.70 -24.35
N ALA A 16 -18.96 39.58 -23.22
CA ALA A 16 -17.75 38.76 -23.10
C ALA A 16 -18.01 37.30 -23.46
N LYS A 17 -19.15 36.74 -22.99
CA LYS A 17 -19.61 35.40 -23.36
C LYS A 17 -19.75 35.21 -24.87
N LYS A 18 -20.47 36.13 -25.55
CA LYS A 18 -20.66 36.07 -26.98
C LYS A 18 -19.34 36.16 -27.75
N ARG A 19 -18.45 37.04 -27.34
CA ARG A 19 -17.13 37.25 -27.95
C ARG A 19 -16.21 36.04 -27.76
N LEU A 20 -16.32 35.32 -26.63
CA LEU A 20 -15.59 34.06 -26.41
C LEU A 20 -16.12 32.96 -27.32
N ILE A 21 -17.46 32.80 -27.41
CA ILE A 21 -18.07 31.75 -28.24
C ILE A 21 -17.80 32.01 -29.74
N SER A 22 -17.81 33.28 -30.18
CA SER A 22 -17.46 33.64 -31.57
C SER A 22 -15.96 33.54 -31.91
N GLY A 23 -15.12 33.33 -30.92
CA GLY A 23 -13.66 33.28 -31.10
C GLY A 23 -12.98 34.63 -31.21
N GLU A 24 -13.71 35.76 -31.06
CA GLU A 24 -13.15 37.12 -31.11
C GLU A 24 -12.16 37.33 -29.94
N ILE A 25 -12.45 36.76 -28.77
CA ILE A 25 -11.52 36.68 -27.65
C ILE A 25 -11.25 35.22 -27.29
N ARG A 26 -10.05 34.92 -26.79
CA ARG A 26 -9.64 33.57 -26.41
C ARG A 26 -9.63 33.34 -24.89
N PHE A 27 -9.58 34.38 -24.09
CA PHE A 27 -9.47 34.32 -22.65
C PHE A 27 -10.40 35.30 -21.97
N ILE A 28 -11.08 34.84 -20.94
CA ILE A 28 -11.81 35.69 -19.97
C ILE A 28 -11.11 35.44 -18.62
N PHE A 29 -10.59 36.49 -17.99
CA PHE A 29 -10.07 36.47 -16.64
C PHE A 29 -11.18 36.90 -15.68
N VAL A 30 -11.39 36.09 -14.62
CA VAL A 30 -12.48 36.33 -13.68
C VAL A 30 -11.98 36.25 -12.24
N VAL A 31 -12.57 37.05 -11.37
CA VAL A 31 -12.36 36.95 -9.92
C VAL A 31 -13.74 36.88 -9.28
N ASP A 32 -14.04 35.74 -8.67
CA ASP A 32 -15.25 35.43 -7.87
C ASP A 32 -16.62 35.62 -8.56
N ILE A 33 -16.68 35.88 -9.88
CA ILE A 33 -17.91 36.13 -10.61
C ILE A 33 -18.60 34.88 -11.11
N TYR A 34 -17.82 33.86 -11.51
CA TYR A 34 -18.36 32.63 -12.09
C TYR A 34 -18.65 31.53 -11.07
N ASN A 35 -18.72 31.87 -9.79
CA ASN A 35 -19.14 30.95 -8.75
C ASN A 35 -20.65 30.67 -8.81
N GLU A 36 -21.46 31.65 -9.25
CA GLU A 36 -22.91 31.52 -9.43
C GLU A 36 -23.39 32.19 -10.74
N GLY A 37 -24.28 31.54 -11.48
CA GLY A 37 -25.08 32.14 -12.53
C GLY A 37 -24.52 32.22 -13.96
N VAL A 38 -23.23 32.00 -14.24
CA VAL A 38 -22.70 32.02 -15.61
C VAL A 38 -22.38 30.64 -16.14
N ASP A 39 -23.02 30.28 -17.22
CA ASP A 39 -22.89 29.01 -17.91
C ASP A 39 -22.37 29.20 -19.33
N ILE A 40 -21.20 28.66 -19.65
CA ILE A 40 -20.61 28.67 -20.99
C ILE A 40 -20.16 27.22 -21.34
N PRO A 41 -21.08 26.38 -21.82
CA PRO A 41 -20.76 24.98 -22.15
C PRO A 41 -19.64 24.84 -23.16
N ALA A 42 -19.45 25.79 -24.05
CA ALA A 42 -18.43 25.80 -25.10
C ALA A 42 -16.97 25.95 -24.56
N VAL A 43 -16.80 26.31 -23.29
CA VAL A 43 -15.44 26.38 -22.68
C VAL A 43 -14.83 24.99 -22.63
N ASN A 44 -13.66 24.83 -23.24
CA ASN A 44 -12.89 23.60 -23.28
C ASN A 44 -11.64 23.63 -22.41
N THR A 45 -11.28 24.77 -21.85
CA THR A 45 -10.10 24.93 -20.99
C THR A 45 -10.42 25.87 -19.83
N VAL A 46 -10.09 25.43 -18.62
CA VAL A 46 -10.20 26.19 -17.37
C VAL A 46 -8.84 26.27 -16.69
N LEU A 47 -8.43 27.46 -16.29
CA LEU A 47 -7.20 27.69 -15.54
C LEU A 47 -7.54 28.16 -14.13
N PHE A 48 -7.18 27.39 -13.11
CA PHE A 48 -7.23 27.83 -11.71
C PHE A 48 -5.89 28.44 -11.34
N LEU A 49 -5.81 29.77 -11.43
CA LEU A 49 -4.57 30.52 -11.14
C LEU A 49 -4.36 30.79 -9.63
N ARG A 50 -5.39 30.54 -8.84
CA ARG A 50 -5.39 30.63 -7.37
C ARG A 50 -6.03 29.37 -6.78
N PRO A 51 -5.45 28.76 -5.74
CA PRO A 51 -6.09 27.65 -5.04
C PRO A 51 -7.48 28.04 -4.56
N THR A 52 -8.48 27.22 -4.88
CA THR A 52 -9.87 27.39 -4.38
C THR A 52 -9.98 26.62 -3.07
N GLU A 53 -10.16 27.34 -1.95
CA GLU A 53 -10.19 26.73 -0.60
C GLU A 53 -11.46 25.89 -0.37
N SER A 54 -12.57 26.23 -1.01
CA SER A 54 -13.84 25.48 -0.90
C SER A 54 -13.93 24.39 -1.97
N LEU A 55 -14.05 23.13 -1.51
CA LEU A 55 -14.33 21.99 -2.39
C LEU A 55 -15.62 22.19 -3.20
N THR A 56 -16.67 22.70 -2.57
CA THR A 56 -17.96 22.96 -3.23
C THR A 56 -17.80 23.93 -4.40
N ILE A 57 -17.07 25.03 -4.20
CA ILE A 57 -16.81 26.01 -5.27
C ILE A 57 -15.98 25.37 -6.40
N PHE A 58 -14.94 24.60 -6.04
CA PHE A 58 -14.12 23.89 -7.03
C PHE A 58 -14.97 22.94 -7.90
N LEU A 59 -15.81 22.10 -7.27
CA LEU A 59 -16.67 21.16 -7.98
C LEU A 59 -17.73 21.86 -8.82
N GLN A 60 -18.29 22.98 -8.34
CA GLN A 60 -19.24 23.80 -9.13
C GLN A 60 -18.58 24.40 -10.37
N GLN A 61 -17.37 24.94 -10.24
CA GLN A 61 -16.60 25.49 -11.36
C GLN A 61 -16.23 24.40 -12.37
N LEU A 62 -15.77 23.24 -11.89
CA LEU A 62 -15.46 22.09 -12.71
C LEU A 62 -16.70 21.57 -13.45
N GLY A 63 -17.82 21.38 -12.74
CA GLY A 63 -19.07 20.87 -13.30
C GLY A 63 -19.63 21.73 -14.43
N ARG A 64 -19.48 23.07 -14.38
CA ARG A 64 -19.86 23.96 -15.46
C ARG A 64 -19.04 23.73 -16.72
N GLY A 65 -17.74 23.52 -16.56
CA GLY A 65 -16.84 23.18 -17.66
C GLY A 65 -17.08 21.78 -18.24
N LEU A 66 -17.67 20.85 -17.48
CA LEU A 66 -17.95 19.47 -17.93
C LEU A 66 -19.24 19.35 -18.78
N ARG A 67 -20.02 20.43 -18.95
CA ARG A 67 -21.22 20.40 -19.79
C ARG A 67 -20.87 20.12 -21.25
N LEU A 68 -21.74 19.35 -21.89
CA LEU A 68 -21.61 19.03 -23.31
C LEU A 68 -21.88 20.26 -24.19
N ALA A 69 -21.12 20.41 -25.25
CA ALA A 69 -21.32 21.42 -26.30
C ALA A 69 -20.85 20.85 -27.65
N ASP A 70 -21.41 21.36 -28.73
CA ASP A 70 -20.98 20.97 -30.07
C ASP A 70 -19.50 21.32 -30.29
N ASN A 71 -18.77 20.41 -30.92
CA ASN A 71 -17.31 20.50 -31.16
C ASN A 71 -16.43 20.57 -29.93
N LYS A 72 -16.91 20.12 -28.77
CA LYS A 72 -16.11 20.00 -27.54
C LYS A 72 -15.85 18.53 -27.22
N GLU A 73 -14.63 18.08 -27.42
CA GLU A 73 -14.22 16.67 -27.18
C GLU A 73 -13.93 16.40 -25.69
N CYS A 74 -13.33 17.39 -24.99
CA CYS A 74 -12.98 17.25 -23.58
C CYS A 74 -12.92 18.62 -22.88
N LEU A 75 -12.81 18.60 -21.55
CA LEU A 75 -12.43 19.75 -20.73
C LEU A 75 -11.00 19.56 -20.25
N THR A 76 -10.12 20.49 -20.58
CA THR A 76 -8.79 20.58 -20.00
C THR A 76 -8.80 21.49 -18.78
N VAL A 77 -8.34 21.00 -17.64
CA VAL A 77 -8.21 21.78 -16.41
C VAL A 77 -6.74 21.93 -16.06
N LEU A 78 -6.27 23.16 -15.95
CA LEU A 78 -4.92 23.49 -15.48
C LEU A 78 -5.03 24.14 -14.10
N ASP A 79 -4.60 23.41 -13.07
CA ASP A 79 -4.65 23.85 -11.69
C ASP A 79 -3.24 24.23 -11.21
N PHE A 80 -3.02 25.51 -10.95
CA PHE A 80 -1.74 26.05 -10.52
C PHE A 80 -1.64 25.98 -9.01
N ILE A 81 -0.97 24.93 -8.53
CA ILE A 81 -0.72 24.68 -7.12
C ILE A 81 0.51 25.50 -6.70
N GLY A 82 0.27 26.69 -6.14
CA GLY A 82 1.32 27.48 -5.49
C GLY A 82 1.73 26.90 -4.14
N GLN A 83 2.59 27.63 -3.39
CA GLN A 83 2.81 27.34 -1.97
C GLN A 83 1.50 27.59 -1.20
N ALA A 84 0.61 26.59 -1.25
CA ALA A 84 -0.69 26.67 -0.63
C ALA A 84 -0.56 26.82 0.89
N ASN A 85 -1.46 27.59 1.47
CA ASN A 85 -1.63 27.67 2.91
C ASN A 85 -1.71 26.24 3.50
N LYS A 86 -1.07 26.00 4.64
CA LYS A 86 -1.08 24.70 5.35
C LYS A 86 -2.49 24.16 5.65
N LYS A 87 -3.49 25.05 5.60
CA LYS A 87 -4.93 24.73 5.79
C LYS A 87 -5.62 24.16 4.54
N TYR A 88 -4.95 24.16 3.37
CA TYR A 88 -5.56 23.65 2.15
C TYR A 88 -5.65 22.11 2.18
N ASN A 89 -6.85 21.56 2.03
CA ASN A 89 -7.11 20.13 2.08
C ASN A 89 -7.06 19.51 0.67
N PHE A 90 -5.85 19.16 0.23
CA PHE A 90 -5.67 18.47 -1.05
C PHE A 90 -6.30 17.09 -1.09
N GLU A 91 -6.34 16.41 0.05
CA GLU A 91 -6.88 15.06 0.15
C GLU A 91 -8.37 15.02 -0.18
N GLU A 92 -9.17 15.91 0.43
CA GLU A 92 -10.59 16.03 0.14
C GLU A 92 -10.83 16.40 -1.33
N LYS A 93 -10.04 17.31 -1.88
CA LYS A 93 -10.14 17.72 -3.28
C LYS A 93 -9.92 16.57 -4.24
N PHE A 94 -8.85 15.79 -4.05
CA PHE A 94 -8.57 14.64 -4.92
C PHE A 94 -9.52 13.48 -4.67
N ALA A 95 -9.94 13.23 -3.44
CA ALA A 95 -10.94 12.22 -3.12
C ALA A 95 -12.24 12.43 -3.90
N ALA A 96 -12.70 13.69 -4.01
CA ALA A 96 -13.91 14.05 -4.76
C ALA A 96 -13.82 13.84 -6.28
N LEU A 97 -12.60 13.72 -6.83
CA LEU A 97 -12.37 13.45 -8.25
C LEU A 97 -12.23 11.95 -8.57
N LEU A 98 -12.10 11.11 -7.55
CA LEU A 98 -11.99 9.66 -7.71
C LEU A 98 -13.38 9.02 -7.77
N SER A 99 -13.52 7.98 -8.57
CA SER A 99 -14.68 7.08 -8.49
C SER A 99 -14.56 6.21 -7.23
N ASN A 100 -15.59 5.44 -6.91
CA ASN A 100 -15.56 4.50 -5.79
C ASN A 100 -14.30 3.64 -5.87
N THR A 101 -13.34 3.93 -4.99
CA THR A 101 -12.05 3.27 -4.93
C THR A 101 -11.76 2.80 -3.51
N ASN A 102 -11.06 1.66 -3.42
CA ASN A 102 -10.52 1.16 -2.15
C ASN A 102 -9.12 1.72 -1.85
N HIS A 103 -8.58 2.57 -2.72
CA HIS A 103 -7.25 3.14 -2.58
C HIS A 103 -7.29 4.51 -1.91
N SER A 104 -6.31 4.79 -1.06
CA SER A 104 -6.11 6.12 -0.49
C SER A 104 -5.69 7.14 -1.57
N VAL A 105 -5.95 8.43 -1.35
CA VAL A 105 -5.47 9.51 -2.22
C VAL A 105 -3.94 9.48 -2.37
N GLN A 106 -3.21 9.07 -1.32
CA GLN A 106 -1.76 8.89 -1.39
C GLN A 106 -1.35 7.78 -2.36
N TYR A 107 -2.10 6.67 -2.38
CA TYR A 107 -1.89 5.59 -3.34
C TYR A 107 -2.12 6.09 -4.77
N GLU A 108 -3.23 6.78 -5.01
CA GLU A 108 -3.59 7.33 -6.33
C GLU A 108 -2.53 8.31 -6.84
N LEU A 109 -2.05 9.22 -5.98
CA LEU A 109 -0.98 10.16 -6.29
C LEU A 109 0.32 9.45 -6.71
N LYS A 110 0.67 8.35 -6.05
CA LYS A 110 1.89 7.58 -6.36
C LYS A 110 1.76 6.74 -7.62
N ASN A 111 0.56 6.26 -7.93
CA ASN A 111 0.32 5.32 -9.02
C ASN A 111 -0.30 5.98 -10.26
N GLY A 112 -0.48 7.31 -10.29
CA GLY A 112 -0.94 8.06 -11.44
C GLY A 112 -2.46 8.08 -11.61
N PHE A 113 -3.22 8.10 -10.52
CA PHE A 113 -4.68 8.25 -10.51
C PHE A 113 -5.42 7.17 -11.32
N VAL A 114 -5.23 5.93 -10.92
CA VAL A 114 -5.82 4.77 -11.62
C VAL A 114 -7.33 4.62 -11.43
N SER A 115 -7.90 5.27 -10.41
CA SER A 115 -9.33 5.17 -10.03
C SER A 115 -10.17 6.38 -10.45
N VAL A 116 -9.71 7.19 -11.40
CA VAL A 116 -10.55 8.25 -11.99
C VAL A 116 -11.66 7.67 -12.86
N PRO A 117 -12.81 8.37 -13.01
CA PRO A 117 -13.88 7.95 -13.90
C PRO A 117 -13.38 7.68 -15.32
N LYS A 118 -14.02 6.72 -16.02
CA LYS A 118 -13.64 6.34 -17.39
C LYS A 118 -13.67 7.57 -18.32
N GLY A 119 -12.58 7.77 -19.04
CA GLY A 119 -12.39 8.92 -19.93
C GLY A 119 -11.78 10.15 -19.24
N CYS A 120 -11.53 10.08 -17.93
CA CYS A 120 -10.82 11.12 -17.19
C CYS A 120 -9.34 10.75 -17.01
N TYR A 121 -8.50 11.77 -16.91
CA TYR A 121 -7.08 11.64 -16.69
C TYR A 121 -6.57 12.77 -15.80
N ILE A 122 -5.75 12.46 -14.80
CA ILE A 122 -5.08 13.43 -13.94
C ILE A 122 -3.58 13.23 -14.05
N GLN A 123 -2.86 14.30 -14.38
CA GLN A 123 -1.41 14.33 -14.38
C GLN A 123 -0.92 15.44 -13.46
N LEU A 124 0.02 15.12 -12.59
CA LEU A 124 0.68 16.09 -11.73
C LEU A 124 2.13 16.33 -12.17
N GLU A 125 2.54 17.57 -12.12
CA GLU A 125 3.94 17.91 -12.20
C GLU A 125 4.66 17.39 -10.94
N LYS A 126 5.89 16.91 -11.08
CA LYS A 126 6.65 16.22 -10.01
C LYS A 126 6.76 17.01 -8.70
N LYS A 127 6.99 18.33 -8.79
CA LYS A 127 7.06 19.18 -7.60
C LYS A 127 5.70 19.36 -6.94
N ALA A 128 4.64 19.52 -7.74
CA ALA A 128 3.27 19.61 -7.26
C ALA A 128 2.85 18.33 -6.54
N ALA A 129 3.14 17.16 -7.12
CA ALA A 129 2.87 15.86 -6.51
C ALA A 129 3.57 15.73 -5.14
N GLN A 130 4.85 16.14 -5.04
CA GLN A 130 5.58 16.11 -3.77
C GLN A 130 4.95 17.05 -2.72
N HIS A 131 4.60 18.28 -3.10
CA HIS A 131 3.94 19.22 -2.21
C HIS A 131 2.60 18.72 -1.67
N ILE A 132 1.80 18.13 -2.54
CA ILE A 132 0.51 17.53 -2.15
C ILE A 132 0.72 16.36 -1.19
N LEU A 133 1.64 15.45 -1.50
CA LEU A 133 1.97 14.33 -0.63
C LEU A 133 2.45 14.78 0.76
N ASP A 134 3.28 15.81 0.82
CA ASP A 134 3.79 16.34 2.09
C ASP A 134 2.68 17.03 2.90
N ASN A 135 1.75 17.72 2.23
CA ASN A 135 0.57 18.32 2.87
C ASN A 135 -0.34 17.23 3.46
N ILE A 136 -0.71 16.22 2.67
CA ILE A 136 -1.55 15.10 3.12
C ILE A 136 -0.88 14.37 4.30
N LYS A 137 0.41 14.04 4.19
CA LYS A 137 1.15 13.38 5.28
C LYS A 137 1.18 14.22 6.55
N SER A 138 1.35 15.53 6.44
CA SER A 138 1.44 16.41 7.60
C SER A 138 0.12 16.48 8.40
N SER A 139 -1.00 16.31 7.74
CA SER A 139 -2.32 16.38 8.37
C SER A 139 -2.69 15.12 9.18
N PHE A 140 -2.16 13.94 8.80
CA PHE A 140 -2.39 12.66 9.50
C PHE A 140 -1.17 12.17 10.30
N SER A 141 0.00 12.76 10.11
CA SER A 141 1.25 12.23 10.66
C SER A 141 1.44 12.47 12.15
N ASN A 142 0.58 13.24 12.79
CA ASN A 142 0.67 13.51 14.21
C ASN A 142 -0.53 12.96 15.01
N LYS A 143 -0.24 12.57 16.25
CA LYS A 143 -1.21 11.99 17.16
C LYS A 143 -2.43 12.90 17.40
N SER A 144 -2.21 14.20 17.56
CA SER A 144 -3.28 15.18 17.82
C SER A 144 -4.22 15.35 16.62
N GLY A 145 -3.73 15.27 15.40
CA GLY A 145 -4.56 15.33 14.19
C GLY A 145 -5.47 14.10 14.05
N LEU A 146 -4.97 12.90 14.36
CA LEU A 146 -5.79 11.69 14.39
C LEU A 146 -6.85 11.76 15.50
N ILE A 147 -6.46 12.15 16.72
CA ILE A 147 -7.39 12.29 17.84
C ILE A 147 -8.51 13.27 17.52
N SER A 148 -8.19 14.45 16.99
CA SER A 148 -9.20 15.47 16.64
C SER A 148 -10.20 14.98 15.60
N ARG A 149 -9.77 14.19 14.62
CA ARG A 149 -10.66 13.62 13.58
C ARG A 149 -11.51 12.47 14.10
N ILE A 150 -10.95 11.65 14.99
CA ILE A 150 -11.71 10.58 15.65
C ILE A 150 -12.80 11.19 16.51
N SER A 151 -12.52 12.28 17.26
CA SER A 151 -13.50 12.89 18.15
C SER A 151 -14.70 13.52 17.46
N THR A 152 -14.57 13.95 16.20
CA THR A 152 -15.66 14.59 15.43
C THR A 152 -16.21 13.69 14.31
N PHE A 153 -15.69 12.46 14.17
CA PHE A 153 -15.97 11.62 13.01
C PHE A 153 -17.45 11.33 12.78
N GLU A 154 -18.19 10.96 13.82
CA GLU A 154 -19.61 10.61 13.69
C GLU A 154 -20.47 11.84 13.37
N GLU A 155 -20.09 13.02 13.89
CA GLU A 155 -20.76 14.29 13.56
C GLU A 155 -20.46 14.74 12.12
N ASP A 156 -19.22 14.51 11.65
CA ASP A 156 -18.78 14.94 10.31
C ASP A 156 -19.26 14.00 9.19
N SER A 157 -19.45 12.72 9.47
CA SER A 157 -19.66 11.67 8.45
C SER A 157 -21.05 11.04 8.45
N ASP A 158 -21.83 11.17 9.52
CA ASP A 158 -23.07 10.42 9.78
C ASP A 158 -22.86 8.88 9.78
N LEU A 159 -21.64 8.40 9.97
CA LEU A 159 -21.27 6.99 9.99
C LEU A 159 -20.82 6.56 11.38
N PRO A 160 -21.08 5.30 11.80
CA PRO A 160 -20.53 4.80 13.05
C PRO A 160 -19.00 4.71 12.99
N LEU A 161 -18.34 5.08 14.10
CA LEU A 161 -16.89 5.05 14.19
C LEU A 161 -16.39 3.60 14.24
N ASN A 162 -15.75 3.19 13.19
CA ASN A 162 -14.94 1.96 13.08
C ASN A 162 -13.79 2.19 12.10
N LEU A 163 -12.82 1.27 12.06
CA LEU A 163 -11.63 1.41 11.24
C LEU A 163 -11.97 1.57 9.74
N SER A 164 -12.89 0.76 9.23
CA SER A 164 -13.27 0.77 7.81
C SER A 164 -13.93 2.08 7.41
N ASN A 165 -14.89 2.58 8.21
CA ASN A 165 -15.57 3.83 7.94
C ASN A 165 -14.62 5.02 8.07
N PHE A 166 -13.79 5.04 9.12
CA PHE A 166 -12.81 6.10 9.34
C PHE A 166 -11.78 6.16 8.22
N ALA A 167 -11.16 5.01 7.89
CA ALA A 167 -10.19 4.94 6.80
C ALA A 167 -10.81 5.25 5.44
N GLY A 168 -12.05 4.81 5.19
CA GLY A 168 -12.79 5.07 3.95
C GLY A 168 -13.14 6.54 3.78
N TYR A 169 -13.72 7.17 4.81
CA TYR A 169 -14.14 8.58 4.78
C TYR A 169 -12.97 9.55 4.54
N TYR A 170 -11.85 9.34 5.25
CA TYR A 170 -10.67 10.17 5.08
C TYR A 170 -9.71 9.68 3.98
N HIS A 171 -10.02 8.61 3.25
CA HIS A 171 -9.13 7.95 2.29
C HIS A 171 -7.72 7.69 2.88
N LEU A 172 -7.70 7.30 4.15
CA LEU A 172 -6.49 7.16 4.94
C LEU A 172 -5.78 5.83 4.63
N ASP A 173 -4.48 5.90 4.44
CA ASP A 173 -3.63 4.71 4.52
C ASP A 173 -3.50 4.30 5.99
N ILE A 174 -4.14 3.20 6.39
CA ILE A 174 -4.18 2.73 7.78
C ILE A 174 -2.79 2.45 8.38
N ARG A 175 -1.75 2.24 7.54
CA ARG A 175 -0.35 2.17 7.99
C ARG A 175 0.09 3.45 8.73
N THR A 176 -0.55 4.58 8.46
CA THR A 176 -0.30 5.84 9.16
C THR A 176 -0.71 5.75 10.64
N ILE A 177 -1.82 5.06 10.94
CA ILE A 177 -2.24 4.77 12.32
C ILE A 177 -1.30 3.74 12.92
N TYR A 178 -1.26 2.57 12.33
CA TYR A 178 -0.62 1.36 12.88
C TYR A 178 0.90 1.36 12.84
N SER A 179 1.52 2.39 12.28
CA SER A 179 2.97 2.57 12.42
C SER A 179 3.41 2.93 13.86
N LYS A 180 2.49 3.48 14.67
CA LYS A 180 2.82 4.03 16.00
C LYS A 180 1.75 3.85 17.07
N PHE A 181 0.49 3.63 16.69
CA PHE A 181 -0.66 3.66 17.59
C PHE A 181 -1.60 2.48 17.32
N SER A 182 -2.46 2.15 18.29
CA SER A 182 -3.68 1.41 18.06
C SER A 182 -4.85 2.38 17.84
N PHE A 183 -5.83 1.97 17.03
CA PHE A 183 -7.04 2.78 16.78
C PHE A 183 -7.90 2.89 18.03
N SER A 184 -7.96 1.82 18.83
CA SER A 184 -8.64 1.80 20.12
C SER A 184 -8.06 2.81 21.12
N ARG A 185 -6.72 2.86 21.26
CA ARG A 185 -6.08 3.84 22.15
C ARG A 185 -6.27 5.28 21.65
N LEU A 186 -6.25 5.51 20.34
CA LEU A 186 -6.58 6.82 19.79
C LEU A 186 -8.04 7.21 20.07
N SER A 187 -8.97 6.25 20.00
CA SER A 187 -10.39 6.47 20.29
C SER A 187 -10.65 6.78 21.78
N VAL A 188 -9.91 6.15 22.69
CA VAL A 188 -9.91 6.52 24.12
C VAL A 188 -9.43 7.96 24.32
N LEU A 189 -8.30 8.32 23.69
CA LEU A 189 -7.73 9.66 23.80
C LEU A 189 -8.60 10.75 23.13
N ALA A 190 -9.43 10.36 22.18
CA ALA A 190 -10.44 11.22 21.56
C ALA A 190 -11.71 11.36 22.41
N GLY A 191 -11.85 10.60 23.48
CA GLY A 191 -13.02 10.62 24.37
C GLY A 191 -14.25 9.89 23.83
N VAL A 192 -14.11 9.11 22.75
CA VAL A 192 -15.21 8.39 22.07
C VAL A 192 -15.28 6.90 22.45
N LYS A 193 -14.30 6.40 23.21
CA LYS A 193 -14.24 5.04 23.73
C LYS A 193 -13.85 5.07 25.21
N ALA A 194 -14.42 4.16 26.01
CA ALA A 194 -14.01 3.97 27.40
C ALA A 194 -12.55 3.51 27.49
N ASP A 195 -11.85 3.94 28.53
CA ASP A 195 -10.47 3.53 28.77
C ASP A 195 -10.41 2.04 29.15
N PHE A 196 -9.28 1.41 28.84
CA PHE A 196 -9.01 0.01 29.10
C PHE A 196 -7.55 -0.19 29.51
N ASP A 197 -7.32 -1.26 30.25
CA ASP A 197 -5.99 -1.70 30.69
C ASP A 197 -5.86 -3.19 30.35
N GLU A 198 -5.14 -3.50 29.27
CA GLU A 198 -4.97 -4.87 28.75
C GLU A 198 -3.48 -5.15 28.59
N GLU A 199 -3.03 -6.29 29.10
CA GLU A 199 -1.61 -6.67 29.16
C GLU A 199 -0.95 -6.70 27.78
N VAL A 200 -1.69 -7.12 26.74
CA VAL A 200 -1.16 -7.23 25.37
C VAL A 200 -1.16 -5.90 24.60
N GLU A 201 -1.66 -4.79 25.15
CA GLU A 201 -1.81 -3.53 24.41
C GLU A 201 -0.51 -3.09 23.74
N ASP A 202 0.57 -3.03 24.50
CA ASP A 202 1.88 -2.60 24.01
C ASP A 202 2.45 -3.55 22.95
N VAL A 203 2.27 -4.85 23.14
CA VAL A 203 2.76 -5.89 22.22
C VAL A 203 2.00 -5.81 20.90
N LEU A 204 0.67 -5.78 20.95
CA LEU A 204 -0.17 -5.68 19.75
C LEU A 204 -0.02 -4.35 19.03
N THR A 205 0.11 -3.23 19.75
CA THR A 205 0.35 -1.93 19.12
C THR A 205 1.61 -1.96 18.24
N ARG A 206 2.68 -2.61 18.72
CA ARG A 206 3.89 -2.82 17.89
C ARG A 206 3.68 -3.84 16.77
N ALA A 207 2.85 -4.85 17.00
CA ALA A 207 2.56 -5.89 16.02
C ALA A 207 1.70 -5.40 14.85
N PHE A 208 0.78 -4.46 15.08
CA PHE A 208 -0.09 -3.94 14.04
C PHE A 208 0.66 -3.38 12.83
N ALA A 209 1.83 -2.79 13.02
CA ALA A 209 2.70 -2.35 11.92
C ALA A 209 3.10 -3.48 10.95
N ARG A 210 3.09 -4.74 11.40
CA ARG A 210 3.37 -5.93 10.61
C ARG A 210 2.09 -6.61 10.13
N ILE A 211 1.04 -6.58 10.95
CA ILE A 211 -0.27 -7.20 10.66
C ILE A 211 -1.00 -6.44 9.55
N VAL A 212 -0.84 -5.13 9.47
CA VAL A 212 -1.47 -4.27 8.45
C VAL A 212 -1.11 -4.67 7.02
N ALA A 213 -0.04 -5.41 6.81
CA ALA A 213 0.42 -5.87 5.51
C ALA A 213 -0.03 -7.31 5.15
N ILE A 214 -0.74 -8.01 6.04
CA ILE A 214 -1.22 -9.36 5.78
C ILE A 214 -2.34 -9.30 4.73
N ASP A 215 -2.17 -10.00 3.61
CA ASP A 215 -3.06 -9.99 2.45
C ASP A 215 -3.30 -11.37 1.81
N SER A 216 -3.04 -12.47 2.54
CA SER A 216 -3.44 -13.82 2.17
C SER A 216 -4.83 -14.12 2.72
N ARG A 217 -5.82 -14.40 1.84
CA ARG A 217 -7.19 -14.75 2.26
C ARG A 217 -7.22 -16.00 3.11
N ARG A 218 -6.45 -17.01 2.75
CA ARG A 218 -6.37 -18.28 3.49
C ARG A 218 -5.87 -18.05 4.90
N TRP A 219 -4.78 -17.32 5.06
CA TRP A 219 -4.22 -17.02 6.38
C TRP A 219 -5.14 -16.12 7.20
N ILE A 220 -5.70 -15.05 6.61
CA ILE A 220 -6.67 -14.18 7.30
C ILE A 220 -7.90 -14.98 7.73
N SER A 221 -8.47 -15.82 6.86
CA SER A 221 -9.65 -16.64 7.20
C SER A 221 -9.37 -17.58 8.36
N PHE A 222 -8.19 -18.23 8.37
CA PHE A 222 -7.75 -19.05 9.51
C PHE A 222 -7.64 -18.24 10.80
N LEU A 223 -7.04 -17.04 10.74
CA LEU A 223 -6.90 -16.18 11.92
C LEU A 223 -8.27 -15.70 12.43
N LEU A 224 -9.19 -15.31 11.54
CA LEU A 224 -10.55 -14.90 11.91
C LEU A 224 -11.37 -16.04 12.53
N ASP A 225 -11.07 -17.30 12.21
CA ASP A 225 -11.70 -18.46 12.82
C ASP A 225 -11.09 -18.78 14.19
N ILE A 226 -9.76 -18.76 14.34
CA ILE A 226 -9.08 -19.21 15.55
C ILE A 226 -9.03 -18.17 16.65
N LEU A 227 -8.81 -16.88 16.33
CA LEU A 227 -8.62 -15.82 17.31
C LEU A 227 -9.80 -15.65 18.31
N PRO A 228 -11.08 -15.74 17.88
CA PRO A 228 -12.21 -15.61 18.81
C PRO A 228 -12.35 -16.77 19.82
N ARG A 229 -11.59 -17.83 19.65
CA ARG A 229 -11.71 -19.07 20.47
C ARG A 229 -10.39 -19.58 21.03
N LEU A 230 -9.37 -18.70 21.12
CA LEU A 230 -8.01 -19.07 21.55
C LEU A 230 -7.97 -19.80 22.92
N ASP A 231 -8.88 -19.46 23.82
CA ASP A 231 -9.05 -20.07 25.14
C ASP A 231 -9.53 -21.55 25.10
N ASN A 232 -10.09 -21.98 23.96
CA ASN A 232 -10.69 -23.30 23.79
C ASN A 232 -10.03 -24.14 22.67
N VAL A 233 -8.88 -23.72 22.15
CA VAL A 233 -8.21 -24.40 21.06
C VAL A 233 -7.27 -25.50 21.58
N ASP A 234 -7.44 -26.72 21.07
CA ASP A 234 -6.40 -27.74 21.15
C ASP A 234 -5.39 -27.52 19.99
N PHE A 235 -4.29 -26.83 20.28
CA PHE A 235 -3.27 -26.51 19.31
C PHE A 235 -2.57 -27.74 18.72
N SER A 236 -2.59 -28.87 19.44
CA SER A 236 -2.01 -30.13 18.98
C SER A 236 -2.88 -30.83 17.92
N ALA A 237 -4.16 -30.53 17.90
CA ALA A 237 -5.13 -31.07 16.93
C ALA A 237 -5.15 -30.31 15.59
N LEU A 238 -4.48 -29.17 15.49
CA LEU A 238 -4.39 -28.38 14.25
C LEU A 238 -3.59 -29.15 13.19
N GLY A 239 -4.05 -29.05 11.92
CA GLY A 239 -3.28 -29.57 10.79
C GLY A 239 -1.94 -28.86 10.60
N ALA A 240 -0.99 -29.49 9.89
CA ALA A 240 0.36 -28.97 9.73
C ALA A 240 0.41 -27.55 9.13
N VAL A 241 -0.45 -27.23 8.17
CA VAL A 241 -0.57 -25.88 7.58
C VAL A 241 -1.11 -24.87 8.60
N GLU A 242 -2.12 -25.25 9.35
CA GLU A 242 -2.76 -24.41 10.38
C GLU A 242 -1.78 -24.10 11.52
N GLN A 243 -1.03 -25.10 11.97
CA GLN A 243 0.04 -24.89 12.96
C GLN A 243 1.09 -23.89 12.47
N ARG A 244 1.51 -23.98 11.18
CA ARG A 244 2.44 -23.01 10.60
C ARG A 244 1.82 -21.63 10.46
N MET A 245 0.56 -21.52 10.06
CA MET A 245 -0.14 -20.23 10.01
C MET A 245 -0.24 -19.58 11.40
N LEU A 246 -0.46 -20.37 12.43
CA LEU A 246 -0.44 -19.90 13.81
C LEU A 246 0.98 -19.49 14.26
N GLN A 247 2.02 -20.24 13.87
CA GLN A 247 3.42 -19.87 14.11
C GLN A 247 3.81 -18.55 13.42
N MET A 248 3.35 -18.35 12.17
CA MET A 248 3.52 -17.08 11.45
C MET A 248 2.86 -15.93 12.20
N PHE A 249 1.66 -16.14 12.75
CA PHE A 249 0.97 -15.15 13.57
C PHE A 249 1.72 -14.89 14.87
N TYR A 250 2.12 -15.94 15.58
CA TYR A 250 2.85 -15.83 16.85
C TYR A 250 4.14 -15.03 16.70
N ILE A 251 4.99 -15.35 15.70
CA ILE A 251 6.22 -14.56 15.47
C ILE A 251 5.92 -13.13 15.03
N THR A 252 4.79 -12.88 14.37
CA THR A 252 4.37 -11.54 13.99
C THR A 252 4.08 -10.69 15.21
N VAL A 253 3.45 -11.26 16.23
CA VAL A 253 3.07 -10.54 17.46
C VAL A 253 4.26 -10.47 18.42
N TRP A 254 4.81 -11.59 18.83
CA TRP A 254 5.81 -11.65 19.92
C TRP A 254 7.27 -11.61 19.45
N GLN A 255 7.53 -11.61 18.14
CA GLN A 255 8.87 -11.59 17.53
C GLN A 255 9.78 -12.76 17.96
N LYS A 256 9.16 -13.85 18.38
CA LYS A 256 9.77 -15.11 18.78
C LYS A 256 9.00 -16.27 18.14
N ALA A 257 9.68 -17.29 17.68
CA ALA A 257 8.99 -18.47 17.15
C ALA A 257 8.44 -19.32 18.30
N ALA A 258 7.25 -19.88 18.11
CA ALA A 258 6.69 -20.87 19.03
C ALA A 258 7.23 -22.25 18.63
N GLU A 259 8.27 -22.73 19.33
CA GLU A 259 8.86 -24.05 19.07
C GLU A 259 8.00 -25.17 19.68
N ASP A 260 7.36 -24.91 20.82
CA ASP A 260 6.47 -25.84 21.53
C ASP A 260 5.18 -25.11 21.93
N TRP A 261 4.04 -25.58 21.40
CA TRP A 261 2.71 -25.04 21.71
C TRP A 261 2.25 -25.29 23.14
N ASN A 262 2.82 -26.28 23.83
CA ASN A 262 2.51 -26.61 25.20
C ASN A 262 3.45 -25.93 26.21
N SER A 263 4.37 -25.09 25.76
CA SER A 263 5.21 -24.32 26.67
C SER A 263 4.39 -23.26 27.42
N ASP A 264 4.64 -23.10 28.71
CA ASP A 264 3.93 -22.14 29.56
C ASP A 264 3.95 -20.74 28.97
N GLU A 265 5.10 -20.29 28.43
CA GLU A 265 5.26 -18.98 27.79
C GLU A 265 4.34 -18.78 26.59
N VAL A 266 4.20 -19.79 25.72
CA VAL A 266 3.37 -19.67 24.51
C VAL A 266 1.89 -19.64 24.88
N LEU A 267 1.47 -20.50 25.81
CA LEU A 267 0.10 -20.56 26.30
C LEU A 267 -0.28 -19.28 27.02
N GLU A 268 0.58 -18.76 27.92
CA GLU A 268 0.37 -17.50 28.64
C GLU A 268 0.17 -16.34 27.65
N ASN A 269 1.01 -16.21 26.64
CA ASN A 269 0.87 -15.20 25.58
C ASN A 269 -0.47 -15.30 24.84
N LEU A 270 -0.89 -16.51 24.42
CA LEU A 270 -2.13 -16.69 23.69
C LEU A 270 -3.35 -16.45 24.57
N TYR A 271 -3.33 -16.87 25.84
CA TYR A 271 -4.42 -16.61 26.80
C TYR A 271 -4.49 -15.13 27.17
N SER A 272 -3.37 -14.46 27.38
CA SER A 272 -3.33 -13.00 27.59
C SER A 272 -3.96 -12.23 26.41
N LEU A 273 -3.77 -12.70 25.18
CA LEU A 273 -4.48 -12.15 24.03
C LEU A 273 -5.99 -12.45 24.08
N ALA A 274 -6.40 -13.67 24.44
CA ALA A 274 -7.82 -14.03 24.59
C ALA A 274 -8.52 -13.21 25.67
N ASP A 275 -7.80 -12.90 26.76
CA ASP A 275 -8.29 -12.11 27.90
C ASP A 275 -8.27 -10.59 27.64
N SER A 276 -7.92 -10.16 26.42
CA SER A 276 -7.79 -8.76 26.01
C SER A 276 -8.84 -8.38 24.96
N PRO A 277 -10.13 -8.23 25.33
CA PRO A 277 -11.23 -8.11 24.37
C PRO A 277 -11.17 -6.87 23.49
N VAL A 278 -10.63 -5.74 23.96
CA VAL A 278 -10.53 -4.50 23.19
C VAL A 278 -9.48 -4.64 22.10
N MET A 279 -8.30 -5.12 22.45
CA MET A 279 -7.19 -5.29 21.50
C MET A 279 -7.42 -6.46 20.54
N LEU A 280 -8.05 -7.54 21.02
CA LEU A 280 -8.48 -8.66 20.17
C LEU A 280 -9.55 -8.24 19.17
N SER A 281 -10.53 -7.45 19.59
CA SER A 281 -11.55 -6.89 18.68
C SER A 281 -10.93 -6.01 17.59
N GLU A 282 -9.97 -5.15 17.95
CA GLU A 282 -9.26 -4.32 16.97
C GLU A 282 -8.41 -5.16 16.01
N LEU A 283 -7.76 -6.21 16.50
CA LEU A 283 -7.02 -7.15 15.65
C LEU A 283 -7.93 -7.82 14.62
N ILE A 284 -9.09 -8.30 15.06
CA ILE A 284 -10.09 -8.93 14.19
C ILE A 284 -10.60 -7.91 13.15
N GLU A 285 -10.92 -6.69 13.58
CA GLU A 285 -11.37 -5.62 12.68
C GLU A 285 -10.31 -5.28 11.62
N LEU A 286 -9.04 -5.19 12.01
CA LEU A 286 -7.92 -4.97 11.08
C LEU A 286 -7.79 -6.11 10.07
N LEU A 287 -7.92 -7.37 10.49
CA LEU A 287 -7.87 -8.52 9.58
C LEU A 287 -9.06 -8.53 8.62
N GLN A 288 -10.26 -8.19 9.08
CA GLN A 288 -11.46 -8.04 8.24
C GLN A 288 -11.28 -6.90 7.22
N TYR A 289 -10.73 -5.77 7.66
CA TYR A 289 -10.40 -4.67 6.78
C TYR A 289 -9.41 -5.11 5.70
N ASN A 290 -8.30 -5.77 6.07
CA ASN A 290 -7.32 -6.28 5.12
C ASN A 290 -7.97 -7.23 4.12
N TYR A 291 -8.78 -8.20 4.58
CA TYR A 291 -9.49 -9.16 3.74
C TYR A 291 -10.36 -8.47 2.68
N SER A 292 -11.12 -7.45 3.08
CA SER A 292 -12.02 -6.72 2.19
C SER A 292 -11.29 -5.94 1.08
N ARG A 293 -10.00 -5.70 1.24
CA ARG A 293 -9.18 -4.91 0.31
C ARG A 293 -8.30 -5.74 -0.62
N ILE A 294 -8.34 -7.05 -0.52
CA ILE A 294 -7.59 -7.92 -1.43
C ILE A 294 -8.25 -7.89 -2.81
N ASP A 295 -7.57 -7.32 -3.79
CA ASP A 295 -8.04 -7.10 -5.17
C ASP A 295 -7.32 -7.95 -6.21
N PHE A 296 -6.63 -9.00 -5.77
CA PHE A 296 -5.90 -9.94 -6.61
C PHE A 296 -6.28 -11.40 -6.27
N ILE A 297 -5.90 -12.32 -7.15
CA ILE A 297 -6.06 -13.76 -6.93
C ILE A 297 -4.83 -14.26 -6.21
N ASP A 298 -5.02 -14.81 -5.02
CA ASP A 298 -4.04 -15.51 -4.22
C ASP A 298 -4.28 -17.03 -4.37
N GLU A 299 -3.22 -17.77 -4.69
CA GLU A 299 -3.25 -19.22 -4.85
C GLU A 299 -2.18 -19.86 -3.96
N PRO A 300 -2.46 -21.01 -3.32
CA PRO A 300 -1.43 -21.76 -2.60
C PRO A 300 -0.25 -22.11 -3.52
N VAL A 301 0.96 -22.03 -3.00
CA VAL A 301 2.14 -22.48 -3.74
C VAL A 301 2.29 -23.99 -3.62
N GLU A 302 2.63 -24.65 -4.72
CA GLU A 302 2.90 -26.08 -4.75
C GLU A 302 4.43 -26.34 -4.61
N LEU A 303 4.86 -26.89 -3.47
CA LEU A 303 6.27 -27.09 -3.14
C LEU A 303 6.63 -28.57 -2.85
N GLY A 304 5.73 -29.51 -3.10
CA GLY A 304 5.95 -30.92 -2.74
C GLY A 304 5.77 -31.22 -1.24
N PHE A 305 5.42 -30.20 -0.44
CA PHE A 305 4.97 -30.29 0.94
C PHE A 305 3.92 -29.22 1.20
N ASP A 306 3.10 -29.41 2.21
CA ASP A 306 2.06 -28.46 2.58
C ASP A 306 2.67 -27.15 3.08
N CYS A 307 2.34 -26.02 2.42
CA CYS A 307 2.91 -24.73 2.70
C CYS A 307 1.82 -23.67 2.88
N PRO A 308 1.91 -22.79 3.91
CA PRO A 308 0.93 -21.74 4.14
C PRO A 308 1.12 -20.51 3.25
N LEU A 309 2.14 -20.45 2.40
CA LEU A 309 2.39 -19.32 1.53
C LEU A 309 1.47 -19.32 0.31
N ASP A 310 0.92 -18.15 -0.01
CA ASP A 310 0.08 -17.92 -1.18
C ASP A 310 0.78 -16.97 -2.15
N LEU A 311 0.64 -17.26 -3.44
CA LEU A 311 1.24 -16.47 -4.52
C LEU A 311 0.73 -15.03 -4.51
N HIS A 312 1.63 -14.11 -4.77
CA HIS A 312 1.41 -12.67 -4.84
C HIS A 312 1.05 -12.00 -3.50
N CYS A 313 0.93 -12.77 -2.43
CA CYS A 313 0.75 -12.26 -1.09
C CYS A 313 2.03 -11.72 -0.48
N THR A 314 1.85 -10.92 0.55
CA THR A 314 2.89 -10.13 1.20
C THR A 314 3.27 -10.73 2.54
N TYR A 315 4.57 -10.91 2.79
CA TYR A 315 5.10 -11.52 4.01
C TYR A 315 6.32 -10.76 4.51
N THR A 316 6.45 -10.60 5.82
CA THR A 316 7.72 -10.19 6.41
C THR A 316 8.74 -11.34 6.27
N ARG A 317 10.05 -11.03 6.39
CA ARG A 317 11.09 -12.05 6.36
C ARG A 317 10.84 -13.17 7.39
N ASP A 318 10.41 -12.79 8.58
CA ASP A 318 10.24 -13.75 9.67
C ASP A 318 9.00 -14.64 9.44
N GLN A 319 7.92 -14.06 8.92
CA GLN A 319 6.72 -14.83 8.53
C GLN A 319 7.01 -15.87 7.45
N LEU A 320 7.66 -15.46 6.35
CA LEU A 320 7.94 -16.39 5.25
C LEU A 320 8.93 -17.51 5.64
N LEU A 321 9.89 -17.21 6.51
CA LEU A 321 10.86 -18.22 6.96
C LEU A 321 10.23 -19.24 7.92
N VAL A 322 9.39 -18.76 8.83
CA VAL A 322 8.61 -19.65 9.73
C VAL A 322 7.63 -20.50 8.91
N ALA A 323 6.98 -19.92 7.88
CA ALA A 323 6.15 -20.68 6.95
C ALA A 323 6.89 -21.84 6.26
N LEU A 324 8.20 -21.72 6.11
CA LEU A 324 9.10 -22.72 5.55
C LEU A 324 9.81 -23.56 6.63
N ASP A 325 9.29 -23.61 7.85
CA ASP A 325 9.82 -24.34 9.02
C ASP A 325 11.21 -23.87 9.48
N TYR A 326 11.61 -22.64 9.17
CA TYR A 326 12.86 -22.07 9.68
C TYR A 326 12.57 -21.18 10.91
N MET A 327 12.76 -21.74 12.11
CA MET A 327 12.31 -21.14 13.39
C MET A 327 13.28 -20.09 13.98
N THR A 328 14.43 -19.85 13.35
CA THR A 328 15.43 -18.86 13.81
C THR A 328 15.69 -17.75 12.76
N PRO A 329 14.65 -17.03 12.27
CA PRO A 329 14.79 -16.06 11.18
C PRO A 329 15.71 -14.88 11.51
N SER A 330 15.89 -14.55 12.79
CA SER A 330 16.81 -13.51 13.26
C SER A 330 18.29 -13.77 12.89
N ASN A 331 18.66 -15.03 12.67
CA ASN A 331 20.01 -15.42 12.28
C ASN A 331 20.36 -15.11 10.82
N ILE A 332 19.35 -14.74 9.99
CA ILE A 332 19.56 -14.44 8.58
C ILE A 332 19.85 -12.95 8.39
N ARG A 333 21.03 -12.65 7.87
CA ARG A 333 21.45 -11.28 7.50
C ARG A 333 21.55 -11.05 6.00
N GLU A 334 21.53 -12.14 5.21
CA GLU A 334 21.72 -12.13 3.76
C GLU A 334 20.38 -12.16 3.01
N GLY A 335 20.41 -11.73 1.74
CA GLY A 335 19.26 -11.77 0.83
C GLY A 335 18.98 -13.16 0.24
N VAL A 336 19.68 -14.20 0.70
CA VAL A 336 19.54 -15.59 0.23
C VAL A 336 19.59 -16.54 1.40
N LYS A 337 18.69 -17.51 1.42
CA LYS A 337 18.74 -18.64 2.39
C LYS A 337 18.55 -19.96 1.66
N TRP A 338 19.50 -20.85 1.84
CA TRP A 338 19.36 -22.26 1.47
C TRP A 338 18.78 -23.07 2.63
N LEU A 339 17.72 -23.82 2.35
CA LEU A 339 17.06 -24.74 3.27
C LEU A 339 17.29 -26.19 2.79
N PRO A 340 18.34 -26.86 3.25
CA PRO A 340 18.77 -28.15 2.70
C PRO A 340 17.74 -29.26 2.90
N GLU A 341 17.05 -29.28 4.03
CA GLU A 341 16.05 -30.30 4.36
C GLU A 341 14.83 -30.25 3.43
N LYS A 342 14.52 -29.06 2.91
CA LYS A 342 13.42 -28.82 1.97
C LYS A 342 13.88 -28.69 0.52
N GLN A 343 15.19 -28.72 0.27
CA GLN A 343 15.78 -28.47 -1.04
C GLN A 343 15.30 -27.16 -1.67
N LEU A 344 15.26 -26.05 -0.86
CA LEU A 344 14.77 -24.74 -1.27
C LEU A 344 15.86 -23.67 -1.18
N ASP A 345 16.02 -22.89 -2.24
CA ASP A 345 16.70 -21.59 -2.21
C ASP A 345 15.66 -20.46 -2.10
N VAL A 346 15.74 -19.67 -1.04
CA VAL A 346 14.86 -18.53 -0.79
C VAL A 346 15.59 -17.24 -1.15
N LEU A 347 15.14 -16.53 -2.18
CA LEU A 347 15.73 -15.27 -2.64
C LEU A 347 14.90 -14.09 -2.14
N LEU A 348 15.50 -13.23 -1.32
CA LEU A 348 14.90 -12.02 -0.72
C LEU A 348 15.46 -10.78 -1.41
N VAL A 349 14.72 -10.24 -2.37
CA VAL A 349 15.19 -9.20 -3.27
C VAL A 349 14.61 -7.83 -2.87
N THR A 350 15.47 -6.82 -2.77
CA THR A 350 15.09 -5.42 -2.65
C THR A 350 15.50 -4.69 -3.93
N LEU A 351 14.52 -4.12 -4.66
CA LEU A 351 14.73 -3.52 -5.98
C LEU A 351 15.47 -2.19 -5.91
N ASN A 352 15.00 -1.28 -5.04
CA ASN A 352 15.60 0.04 -4.86
C ASN A 352 16.49 0.04 -3.62
N LYS A 353 17.80 -0.04 -3.86
CA LYS A 353 18.82 -0.03 -2.80
C LYS A 353 19.38 1.38 -2.68
N SER A 354 19.28 1.99 -1.51
CA SER A 354 19.86 3.30 -1.22
C SER A 354 21.28 3.16 -0.65
N ASP A 355 22.14 4.14 -0.90
CA ASP A 355 23.52 4.19 -0.34
C ASP A 355 23.53 4.20 1.20
N LYS A 356 22.42 4.59 1.83
CA LYS A 356 22.24 4.56 3.30
C LYS A 356 22.07 3.15 3.86
N ASP A 357 21.52 2.25 3.07
CA ASP A 357 21.12 0.91 3.50
C ASP A 357 22.05 -0.20 3.02
N TYR A 358 22.88 0.06 2.00
CA TYR A 358 23.68 -0.94 1.32
C TYR A 358 25.08 -0.40 1.00
N SER A 359 26.09 -1.26 1.13
CA SER A 359 27.44 -0.93 0.68
C SER A 359 27.53 -0.94 -0.86
N PRO A 360 28.50 -0.24 -1.47
CA PRO A 360 28.70 -0.25 -2.92
C PRO A 360 28.82 -1.67 -3.52
N THR A 361 29.34 -2.63 -2.76
CA THR A 361 29.52 -4.03 -3.17
C THR A 361 28.23 -4.85 -3.13
N THR A 362 27.14 -4.33 -2.53
CA THR A 362 25.84 -4.98 -2.40
C THR A 362 24.72 -4.26 -3.17
N MET A 363 25.06 -3.26 -3.96
CA MET A 363 24.12 -2.55 -4.85
C MET A 363 23.91 -3.34 -6.15
N TYR A 364 23.20 -4.46 -6.05
CA TYR A 364 22.84 -5.30 -7.19
C TYR A 364 21.70 -4.66 -8.01
N LYS A 365 21.71 -4.92 -9.33
CA LYS A 365 20.62 -4.50 -10.23
C LYS A 365 19.64 -5.66 -10.41
N ASP A 366 18.57 -5.65 -9.62
CA ASP A 366 17.52 -6.66 -9.69
C ASP A 366 16.25 -6.02 -10.26
N TYR A 367 15.60 -6.67 -11.26
CA TYR A 367 14.40 -6.12 -11.90
C TYR A 367 13.62 -7.19 -12.66
N SER A 368 12.30 -6.98 -12.87
CA SER A 368 11.53 -7.79 -13.81
C SER A 368 11.78 -7.32 -15.24
N ILE A 369 12.12 -8.26 -16.11
CA ILE A 369 12.27 -8.02 -17.55
C ILE A 369 10.89 -7.90 -18.21
N ASN A 370 9.98 -8.81 -17.85
CA ASN A 370 8.57 -8.84 -18.22
C ASN A 370 7.78 -9.63 -17.13
N GLU A 371 6.53 -9.99 -17.42
CA GLU A 371 5.69 -10.74 -16.46
C GLU A 371 6.23 -12.12 -16.08
N SER A 372 7.08 -12.72 -16.91
CA SER A 372 7.57 -14.10 -16.71
C SER A 372 9.07 -14.20 -16.48
N LEU A 373 9.83 -13.13 -16.66
CA LEU A 373 11.29 -13.13 -16.55
C LEU A 373 11.77 -12.10 -15.53
N PHE A 374 12.65 -12.57 -14.63
CA PHE A 374 13.25 -11.75 -13.59
C PHE A 374 14.79 -11.83 -13.65
N HIS A 375 15.44 -10.66 -13.69
CA HIS A 375 16.89 -10.54 -13.57
C HIS A 375 17.26 -10.41 -12.11
N TRP A 376 18.19 -11.25 -11.67
CA TRP A 376 18.73 -11.27 -10.32
C TRP A 376 20.25 -11.42 -10.34
N GLN A 377 20.92 -10.67 -9.50
CA GLN A 377 22.35 -10.74 -9.31
C GLN A 377 22.70 -11.48 -8.02
N SER A 378 23.50 -12.55 -8.13
CA SER A 378 23.93 -13.36 -6.97
C SER A 378 24.83 -12.59 -6.02
N GLN A 379 25.14 -13.17 -4.86
CA GLN A 379 26.17 -12.63 -3.96
C GLN A 379 27.51 -12.50 -4.71
N SER A 380 28.29 -11.48 -4.35
CA SER A 380 29.57 -11.15 -5.01
C SER A 380 30.59 -12.28 -5.03
N THR A 381 30.51 -13.21 -4.08
CA THR A 381 31.40 -14.37 -3.96
C THR A 381 30.93 -15.59 -4.77
N THR A 382 29.67 -15.60 -5.26
CA THR A 382 29.10 -16.75 -5.96
C THR A 382 29.58 -16.78 -7.42
N SER A 383 30.25 -17.86 -7.79
CA SER A 383 30.64 -18.14 -9.16
C SER A 383 29.84 -19.29 -9.76
N ASP A 384 29.77 -19.35 -11.08
CA ASP A 384 29.16 -20.44 -11.84
C ASP A 384 29.71 -21.83 -11.50
N ILE A 385 31.01 -21.93 -11.18
CA ILE A 385 31.67 -23.17 -10.78
C ILE A 385 31.55 -23.47 -9.27
N SER A 386 31.11 -22.51 -8.45
CA SER A 386 30.92 -22.71 -7.01
C SER A 386 29.79 -23.70 -6.69
N PRO A 387 29.78 -24.40 -5.53
CA PRO A 387 28.68 -25.28 -5.15
C PRO A 387 27.32 -24.58 -5.17
N THR A 388 27.25 -23.32 -4.75
CA THR A 388 26.04 -22.49 -4.76
C THR A 388 25.63 -22.13 -6.20
N GLY A 389 26.57 -21.69 -7.06
CA GLY A 389 26.26 -21.40 -8.47
C GLY A 389 25.81 -22.63 -9.23
N GLN A 390 26.46 -23.77 -9.00
CA GLN A 390 26.06 -25.05 -9.58
C GLN A 390 24.70 -25.53 -9.09
N ARG A 391 24.31 -25.22 -7.82
CA ARG A 391 22.96 -25.48 -7.31
C ARG A 391 21.93 -24.64 -8.05
N TYR A 392 22.17 -23.37 -8.28
CA TYR A 392 21.25 -22.49 -9.05
C TYR A 392 21.08 -22.98 -10.49
N ILE A 393 22.17 -23.31 -11.18
CA ILE A 393 22.14 -23.74 -12.58
C ILE A 393 21.40 -25.06 -12.74
N HIS A 394 21.64 -26.01 -11.84
CA HIS A 394 21.15 -27.38 -11.93
C HIS A 394 20.04 -27.71 -10.93
N HIS A 395 19.35 -26.69 -10.39
CA HIS A 395 18.35 -26.89 -9.34
C HIS A 395 17.30 -27.93 -9.72
N ARG A 396 16.76 -27.90 -10.94
CA ARG A 396 15.78 -28.90 -11.42
C ARG A 396 16.33 -30.33 -11.43
N GLN A 397 17.54 -30.51 -11.91
CA GLN A 397 18.19 -31.84 -11.95
C GLN A 397 18.47 -32.38 -10.56
N ARG A 398 18.68 -31.49 -9.59
CA ARG A 398 18.91 -31.82 -8.19
C ARG A 398 17.63 -31.96 -7.38
N GLY A 399 16.46 -31.74 -7.98
CA GLY A 399 15.20 -31.79 -7.28
C GLY A 399 15.00 -30.63 -6.32
N SER A 400 15.76 -29.52 -6.45
CA SER A 400 15.59 -28.33 -5.61
C SER A 400 14.77 -27.25 -6.33
N GLN A 401 14.15 -26.38 -5.55
CA GLN A 401 13.31 -25.28 -6.03
C GLN A 401 13.89 -23.94 -5.57
N VAL A 402 13.56 -22.88 -6.33
CA VAL A 402 13.95 -21.51 -6.03
C VAL A 402 12.69 -20.68 -5.81
N LEU A 403 12.57 -20.03 -4.65
CA LEU A 403 11.47 -19.13 -4.30
C LEU A 403 11.93 -17.70 -4.41
N LEU A 404 11.13 -16.86 -5.08
CA LEU A 404 11.44 -15.45 -5.28
C LEU A 404 10.48 -14.55 -4.48
N PHE A 405 11.05 -13.77 -3.57
CA PHE A 405 10.38 -12.77 -2.77
C PHE A 405 10.96 -11.39 -3.07
N VAL A 406 10.12 -10.44 -3.42
CA VAL A 406 10.56 -9.12 -3.90
C VAL A 406 9.86 -8.00 -3.14
N ARG A 407 10.62 -6.97 -2.75
CA ARG A 407 10.08 -5.69 -2.26
C ARG A 407 10.69 -4.52 -2.99
N GLU A 408 9.95 -3.42 -3.08
CA GLU A 408 10.42 -2.21 -3.78
C GLU A 408 11.52 -1.50 -2.98
N PHE A 409 11.27 -1.21 -1.70
CA PHE A 409 12.19 -0.53 -0.79
C PHE A 409 12.40 -1.37 0.48
N LYS A 410 13.47 -1.09 1.22
CA LYS A 410 13.75 -1.74 2.51
C LYS A 410 12.76 -1.33 3.60
N THR A 411 12.30 -0.07 3.55
CA THR A 411 11.37 0.50 4.52
C THR A 411 10.18 1.15 3.84
N ASP A 412 9.05 1.18 4.54
CA ASP A 412 7.83 1.90 4.17
C ASP A 412 7.30 2.75 5.35
N ILE A 413 6.03 3.19 5.28
CA ILE A 413 5.38 3.99 6.35
C ILE A 413 5.31 3.23 7.67
N ALA A 414 5.09 1.93 7.62
CA ALA A 414 4.93 1.07 8.80
C ALA A 414 6.27 0.52 9.35
N GLY A 415 7.40 0.82 8.70
CA GLY A 415 8.74 0.38 9.12
C GLY A 415 9.45 -0.48 8.09
N THR A 416 9.89 -1.70 8.45
CA THR A 416 10.50 -2.61 7.49
C THR A 416 9.46 -3.13 6.50
N ALA A 417 9.64 -2.82 5.22
CA ALA A 417 8.72 -3.25 4.18
C ALA A 417 8.72 -4.78 4.00
N PRO A 418 7.55 -5.41 3.91
CA PRO A 418 7.44 -6.83 3.63
C PRO A 418 7.78 -7.15 2.18
N TYR A 419 7.87 -8.44 1.86
CA TYR A 419 8.14 -8.95 0.53
C TYR A 419 6.87 -9.50 -0.12
N THR A 420 6.67 -9.23 -1.40
CA THR A 420 5.67 -9.92 -2.21
C THR A 420 6.25 -11.24 -2.72
N PHE A 421 5.52 -12.34 -2.53
CA PHE A 421 5.91 -13.65 -3.01
C PHE A 421 5.56 -13.84 -4.48
N LEU A 422 6.56 -13.95 -5.35
CA LEU A 422 6.36 -14.16 -6.78
C LEU A 422 6.31 -15.63 -7.21
N GLY A 423 6.45 -16.55 -6.25
CA GLY A 423 6.35 -17.99 -6.51
C GLY A 423 7.69 -18.64 -6.78
N THR A 424 7.63 -19.82 -7.44
CA THR A 424 8.79 -20.58 -7.86
C THR A 424 9.37 -20.07 -9.16
N ALA A 425 10.70 -20.20 -9.31
CA ALA A 425 11.41 -19.74 -10.48
C ALA A 425 12.40 -20.79 -10.98
N ASP A 426 12.55 -20.88 -12.30
CA ASP A 426 13.46 -21.78 -12.97
C ASP A 426 14.65 -21.03 -13.58
N TYR A 427 15.84 -21.59 -13.44
CA TYR A 427 17.01 -21.08 -14.10
C TYR A 427 16.85 -21.11 -15.62
N LEU A 428 17.09 -19.97 -16.28
CA LEU A 428 17.07 -19.87 -17.73
C LEU A 428 18.48 -19.74 -18.30
N ARG A 429 19.23 -18.76 -17.83
CA ARG A 429 20.63 -18.48 -18.27
C ARG A 429 21.29 -17.52 -17.27
N HIS A 430 22.60 -17.39 -17.37
CA HIS A 430 23.36 -16.36 -16.67
C HIS A 430 24.45 -15.76 -17.54
N THR A 431 24.98 -14.63 -17.09
CA THR A 431 26.19 -13.99 -17.59
C THR A 431 27.08 -13.58 -16.42
N GLY A 432 28.36 -13.55 -16.65
CA GLY A 432 29.34 -13.19 -15.59
C GLY A 432 29.52 -14.29 -14.54
N SER A 433 30.53 -14.08 -13.72
CA SER A 433 30.90 -14.94 -12.59
C SER A 433 31.49 -14.04 -11.52
N ARG A 434 31.01 -14.17 -10.26
CA ARG A 434 31.43 -13.35 -9.09
C ARG A 434 31.18 -11.84 -9.22
N PRO A 435 29.87 -11.40 -9.33
CA PRO A 435 28.65 -12.18 -9.20
C PRO A 435 28.15 -12.76 -10.53
N MET A 436 27.22 -13.72 -10.44
CA MET A 436 26.45 -14.23 -11.58
C MET A 436 25.22 -13.35 -11.78
N ASN A 437 24.97 -12.91 -13.02
CA ASN A 437 23.72 -12.25 -13.41
C ASN A 437 22.79 -13.31 -13.98
N ILE A 438 21.82 -13.76 -13.19
CA ILE A 438 20.94 -14.87 -13.53
C ILE A 438 19.60 -14.32 -14.03
N ILE A 439 19.07 -14.90 -15.09
CA ILE A 439 17.69 -14.70 -15.53
C ILE A 439 16.90 -15.92 -15.07
N TRP A 440 15.91 -15.64 -14.21
CA TRP A 440 14.94 -16.60 -13.73
C TRP A 440 13.68 -16.53 -14.55
N ARG A 441 13.08 -17.67 -14.89
CA ARG A 441 11.75 -17.79 -15.45
C ARG A 441 10.78 -18.11 -14.35
N LEU A 442 9.83 -17.24 -14.09
CA LEU A 442 8.77 -17.45 -13.10
C LEU A 442 7.78 -18.49 -13.61
N ASN A 443 7.34 -19.38 -12.73
CA ASN A 443 6.34 -20.40 -13.06
C ASN A 443 4.90 -19.82 -13.04
N ARG A 444 4.70 -18.66 -12.44
CA ARG A 444 3.48 -17.86 -12.51
C ARG A 444 3.81 -16.42 -12.94
N PRO A 445 3.03 -15.83 -13.85
CA PRO A 445 3.29 -14.45 -14.31
C PRO A 445 3.09 -13.44 -13.18
N ILE A 446 3.93 -12.41 -13.15
CA ILE A 446 3.78 -11.27 -12.23
C ILE A 446 2.50 -10.50 -12.61
N PRO A 447 1.56 -10.25 -11.69
CA PRO A 447 0.38 -9.44 -11.97
C PRO A 447 0.76 -8.04 -12.45
N ALA A 448 -0.02 -7.48 -13.40
CA ALA A 448 0.27 -6.21 -14.06
C ALA A 448 0.53 -5.04 -13.08
N LYS A 449 -0.16 -5.02 -11.92
CA LYS A 449 0.04 -4.01 -10.88
C LYS A 449 1.44 -4.05 -10.25
N PHE A 450 2.08 -5.23 -10.19
CA PHE A 450 3.43 -5.40 -9.65
C PHE A 450 4.50 -5.13 -10.72
N ILE A 451 4.22 -5.40 -12.00
CA ILE A 451 5.17 -5.15 -13.10
C ILE A 451 5.56 -3.67 -13.15
N LYS A 452 4.61 -2.75 -13.01
CA LYS A 452 4.88 -1.30 -12.98
C LYS A 452 5.86 -0.90 -11.86
N LYS A 453 5.81 -1.59 -10.72
CA LYS A 453 6.74 -1.35 -9.59
C LYS A 453 8.11 -1.94 -9.84
N THR A 454 8.17 -3.10 -10.49
CA THR A 454 9.42 -3.85 -10.73
C THR A 454 10.17 -3.40 -11.98
N ASN A 455 9.48 -2.78 -12.96
CA ASN A 455 10.08 -2.25 -14.21
C ASN A 455 10.55 -0.79 -14.12
N LYS A 456 10.32 -0.08 -13.05
CA LYS A 456 10.66 1.36 -12.92
C LYS A 456 12.16 1.69 -13.05
N LEU A 457 13.02 0.70 -13.13
CA LEU A 457 14.47 0.86 -13.28
C LEU A 457 14.97 0.87 -14.74
N ILE A 458 14.09 0.69 -15.72
CA ILE A 458 14.49 0.66 -17.15
C ILE A 458 14.36 2.05 -17.81
N VAL A 459 13.70 3.01 -17.16
CA VAL A 459 13.49 4.37 -17.67
C VAL A 459 14.16 5.37 -16.73
N GLY A 460 15.49 5.48 -16.86
CA GLY A 460 16.32 6.48 -16.21
C GLY A 460 17.58 6.68 -17.03
#